data_e225004d00cb3a0571a37b1b997130f4
#
_entry.id   e225004d00cb3a0571a37b1b997130f4
#
_cell.length_a   1.000
_cell.length_b   1.000
_cell.length_c   1.000
_cell.angle_alpha   90.00
_cell.angle_beta   90.00
_cell.angle_gamma   90.00
#
_symmetry.space_group_name_H-M   'P 1'
#
loop_
_entity.id
_entity.type
_entity.pdbx_description
1 polymer ?
#
loop_
_entity_poly.entity_id
_entity_poly.type
_entity_poly.pdbx_seq_one_letter_code
_entity_poly.pdbx_strand_id
1 'polypeptide(L)'
;MKLSVVIPTLGGIQLKDTIKELQNSSIRPMEILICIPNSSELLAEIDLSDNVEIIRTKRKGQVYQRMIGFLAAKGELVLQIDDDVFLEKNAIKRLVYCLDSLSGKAAVSPDLLKEGTDQSAFSRNSNTISRRVSDWILNGKSGYKPGVLSLSGVGFDLDFNDKTQDKTESEWIAGTCILHRSQNLITQDFFPFSGKAYSEDLIHSLLLRESGVKLYVCNNAIAYVGATPYPDSLIEFYRQYQATKYAVNLQRKGFVRLNLFSFLRLIKIIVRVTSKAILSFVKKSR
;
A
#
# COMPACT_ATOMS: atom_id res chain seq x y z
N MET A 1 -23.73 1.97 -12.33
CA MET A 1 -22.35 1.94 -11.80
C MET A 1 -21.82 0.51 -11.91
N LYS A 2 -20.75 0.31 -12.66
CA LYS A 2 -20.09 -0.99 -12.84
C LYS A 2 -18.76 -0.97 -12.08
N LEU A 3 -18.59 -1.88 -11.10
CA LEU A 3 -17.40 -1.99 -10.26
C LEU A 3 -16.65 -3.29 -10.59
N SER A 4 -15.39 -3.17 -10.99
CA SER A 4 -14.41 -4.28 -11.06
C SER A 4 -13.54 -4.28 -9.82
N VAL A 5 -13.18 -5.45 -9.30
CA VAL A 5 -12.17 -5.61 -8.26
C VAL A 5 -10.96 -6.33 -8.84
N VAL A 6 -9.76 -5.86 -8.55
CA VAL A 6 -8.49 -6.46 -9.00
C VAL A 6 -7.66 -6.87 -7.79
N ILE A 7 -7.37 -8.16 -7.67
CA ILE A 7 -6.61 -8.75 -6.57
C ILE A 7 -5.32 -9.37 -7.12
N PRO A 8 -4.15 -8.72 -6.98
CA PRO A 8 -2.87 -9.36 -7.24
C PRO A 8 -2.54 -10.31 -6.08
N THR A 9 -2.27 -11.58 -6.36
CA THR A 9 -2.01 -12.59 -5.32
C THR A 9 -0.95 -13.60 -5.74
N LEU A 10 -0.35 -14.26 -4.76
CA LEU A 10 0.44 -15.48 -4.95
C LEU A 10 -0.36 -16.74 -4.58
N GLY A 11 -1.65 -16.60 -4.26
CA GLY A 11 -2.54 -17.69 -3.91
C GLY A 11 -2.63 -17.99 -2.41
N GLY A 12 -2.37 -17.00 -1.56
CA GLY A 12 -2.42 -17.13 -0.09
C GLY A 12 -3.79 -17.58 0.44
N ILE A 13 -3.79 -18.18 1.64
CA ILE A 13 -5.01 -18.74 2.26
C ILE A 13 -6.06 -17.67 2.58
N GLN A 14 -5.62 -16.43 2.87
CA GLN A 14 -6.49 -15.30 3.23
C GLN A 14 -7.35 -14.81 2.04
N LEU A 15 -6.93 -15.10 0.80
CA LEU A 15 -7.65 -14.71 -0.42
C LEU A 15 -9.12 -15.13 -0.39
N LYS A 16 -9.43 -16.32 0.19
CA LYS A 16 -10.80 -16.82 0.31
C LYS A 16 -11.69 -15.89 1.13
N ASP A 17 -11.17 -15.40 2.25
CA ASP A 17 -11.92 -14.53 3.16
C ASP A 17 -12.10 -13.14 2.52
N THR A 18 -11.08 -12.60 1.88
CA THR A 18 -11.16 -11.35 1.11
C THR A 18 -12.25 -11.41 0.03
N ILE A 19 -12.31 -12.50 -0.75
CA ILE A 19 -13.35 -12.69 -1.77
C ILE A 19 -14.74 -12.74 -1.14
N LYS A 20 -14.90 -13.52 -0.06
CA LYS A 20 -16.17 -13.66 0.66
C LYS A 20 -16.69 -12.30 1.16
N GLU A 21 -15.82 -11.45 1.70
CA GLU A 21 -16.21 -10.12 2.15
C GLU A 21 -16.60 -9.20 1.00
N LEU A 22 -15.89 -9.25 -0.13
CA LEU A 22 -16.24 -8.52 -1.33
C LEU A 22 -17.63 -8.90 -1.86
N GLN A 23 -17.95 -10.21 -1.84
CA GLN A 23 -19.27 -10.72 -2.25
C GLN A 23 -20.39 -10.30 -1.29
N ASN A 24 -20.07 -10.17 0.02
CA ASN A 24 -21.01 -9.74 1.07
C ASN A 24 -21.09 -8.21 1.24
N SER A 25 -20.31 -7.45 0.48
CA SER A 25 -20.33 -5.99 0.54
C SER A 25 -21.69 -5.41 0.12
N SER A 26 -22.04 -4.26 0.69
CA SER A 26 -23.29 -3.55 0.36
C SER A 26 -23.36 -3.08 -1.11
N ILE A 27 -22.21 -2.95 -1.78
CA ILE A 27 -22.08 -2.82 -3.24
C ILE A 27 -21.33 -4.04 -3.75
N ARG A 28 -22.07 -4.97 -4.37
CA ARG A 28 -21.47 -6.17 -4.94
C ARG A 28 -20.71 -5.83 -6.22
N PRO A 29 -19.42 -6.25 -6.34
CA PRO A 29 -18.67 -6.10 -7.59
C PRO A 29 -19.33 -6.83 -8.75
N MET A 30 -19.23 -6.25 -9.94
CA MET A 30 -19.65 -6.90 -11.19
C MET A 30 -18.71 -8.06 -11.52
N GLU A 31 -17.43 -7.88 -11.24
CA GLU A 31 -16.39 -8.88 -11.45
C GLU A 31 -15.28 -8.74 -10.39
N ILE A 32 -14.67 -9.86 -10.02
CA ILE A 32 -13.50 -9.97 -9.15
C ILE A 32 -12.42 -10.69 -9.94
N LEU A 33 -11.37 -9.96 -10.33
CA LEU A 33 -10.27 -10.44 -11.16
C LEU A 33 -9.08 -10.83 -10.27
N ILE A 34 -8.85 -12.13 -10.11
CA ILE A 34 -7.76 -12.69 -9.32
C ILE A 34 -6.54 -12.85 -10.24
N CYS A 35 -5.54 -11.99 -10.07
CA CYS A 35 -4.32 -12.00 -10.89
C CYS A 35 -3.22 -12.81 -10.20
N ILE A 36 -2.99 -14.05 -10.67
CA ILE A 36 -2.04 -14.99 -10.08
C ILE A 36 -1.01 -15.48 -11.11
N PRO A 37 0.30 -15.57 -10.77
CA PRO A 37 1.32 -16.08 -11.69
C PRO A 37 1.09 -17.53 -12.09
N ASN A 38 1.47 -17.89 -13.32
CA ASN A 38 1.44 -19.29 -13.79
C ASN A 38 2.23 -20.23 -12.88
N SER A 39 3.26 -19.73 -12.21
CA SER A 39 4.12 -20.49 -11.29
C SER A 39 3.60 -20.59 -9.86
N SER A 40 2.41 -20.08 -9.58
CA SER A 40 1.77 -20.11 -8.24
C SER A 40 0.48 -20.92 -8.29
N GLU A 41 0.16 -21.58 -7.18
CA GLU A 41 -1.07 -22.33 -6.98
C GLU A 41 -1.93 -21.63 -5.94
N LEU A 42 -3.23 -21.84 -6.01
CA LEU A 42 -4.16 -21.39 -4.98
C LEU A 42 -4.09 -22.36 -3.80
N LEU A 43 -3.79 -21.86 -2.61
CA LEU A 43 -3.71 -22.66 -1.38
C LEU A 43 -5.07 -22.91 -0.73
N ALA A 44 -6.09 -22.14 -1.12
CA ALA A 44 -7.47 -22.32 -0.63
C ALA A 44 -8.40 -22.63 -1.81
N GLU A 45 -9.41 -23.46 -1.54
CA GLU A 45 -10.54 -23.59 -2.45
C GLU A 45 -11.31 -22.28 -2.48
N ILE A 46 -11.41 -21.70 -3.67
CA ILE A 46 -12.14 -20.45 -3.92
C ILE A 46 -13.45 -20.81 -4.58
N ASP A 47 -14.54 -20.27 -4.05
CA ASP A 47 -15.83 -20.33 -4.72
C ASP A 47 -15.76 -19.43 -5.97
N LEU A 48 -15.63 -20.06 -7.13
CA LEU A 48 -15.65 -19.42 -8.44
C LEU A 48 -17.12 -19.15 -8.84
N SER A 49 -17.80 -18.32 -8.02
CA SER A 49 -19.11 -17.79 -8.43
C SER A 49 -19.02 -17.02 -9.75
N ASP A 50 -20.15 -16.79 -10.41
CA ASP A 50 -20.25 -16.21 -11.76
C ASP A 50 -19.49 -14.86 -11.96
N ASN A 51 -19.13 -14.18 -10.87
CA ASN A 51 -18.42 -12.91 -10.93
C ASN A 51 -16.93 -13.00 -10.54
N VAL A 52 -16.36 -14.20 -10.34
CA VAL A 52 -14.94 -14.39 -9.99
C VAL A 52 -14.19 -14.99 -11.17
N GLU A 53 -13.17 -14.29 -11.64
CA GLU A 53 -12.33 -14.71 -12.77
C GLU A 53 -10.86 -14.82 -12.34
N ILE A 54 -10.20 -15.92 -12.70
CA ILE A 54 -8.76 -16.12 -12.46
C ILE A 54 -7.99 -15.74 -13.72
N ILE A 55 -7.13 -14.72 -13.59
CA ILE A 55 -6.23 -14.27 -14.65
C ILE A 55 -4.82 -14.78 -14.36
N ARG A 56 -4.33 -15.68 -15.20
CA ARG A 56 -2.97 -16.20 -15.12
C ARG A 56 -1.97 -15.23 -15.73
N THR A 57 -0.97 -14.82 -14.92
CA THR A 57 0.07 -13.88 -15.36
C THR A 57 1.39 -14.57 -15.65
N LYS A 58 2.14 -14.05 -16.65
CA LYS A 58 3.39 -14.66 -17.14
C LYS A 58 4.51 -14.65 -16.11
N ARG A 59 4.51 -13.69 -15.18
CA ARG A 59 5.54 -13.57 -14.14
C ARG A 59 4.98 -13.07 -12.82
N LYS A 60 5.73 -13.30 -11.75
CA LYS A 60 5.47 -12.73 -10.41
C LYS A 60 5.76 -11.23 -10.40
N GLY A 61 5.02 -10.51 -9.60
CA GLY A 61 5.21 -9.08 -9.35
C GLY A 61 3.88 -8.39 -9.11
N GLN A 62 3.66 -7.88 -7.92
CA GLN A 62 2.39 -7.27 -7.50
C GLN A 62 1.93 -6.19 -8.48
N VAL A 63 2.81 -5.27 -8.88
CA VAL A 63 2.51 -4.20 -9.84
C VAL A 63 2.17 -4.77 -11.23
N TYR A 64 2.95 -5.75 -11.70
CA TYR A 64 2.68 -6.39 -12.98
C TYR A 64 1.34 -7.14 -12.99
N GLN A 65 1.05 -7.91 -11.94
CA GLN A 65 -0.22 -8.62 -11.79
C GLN A 65 -1.40 -7.65 -11.73
N ARG A 66 -1.26 -6.56 -10.97
CA ARG A 66 -2.26 -5.48 -10.86
C ARG A 66 -2.50 -4.81 -12.21
N MET A 67 -1.43 -4.50 -12.96
CA MET A 67 -1.52 -3.95 -14.31
C MET A 67 -2.33 -4.85 -15.24
N ILE A 68 -2.08 -6.18 -15.24
CA ILE A 68 -2.83 -7.12 -16.07
C ILE A 68 -4.32 -7.12 -15.70
N GLY A 69 -4.64 -7.08 -14.41
CA GLY A 69 -6.01 -6.95 -13.92
C GLY A 69 -6.66 -5.63 -14.34
N PHE A 70 -5.94 -4.52 -14.29
CA PHE A 70 -6.45 -3.22 -14.75
C PHE A 70 -6.77 -3.21 -16.23
N LEU A 71 -5.95 -3.87 -17.06
CA LEU A 71 -6.20 -3.99 -18.50
C LEU A 71 -7.40 -4.88 -18.82
N ALA A 72 -7.73 -5.83 -17.95
CA ALA A 72 -8.87 -6.74 -18.12
C ALA A 72 -10.18 -6.17 -17.52
N ALA A 73 -10.10 -5.22 -16.60
CA ALA A 73 -11.24 -4.67 -15.89
C ALA A 73 -12.22 -3.95 -16.83
N LYS A 74 -13.53 -4.26 -16.69
CA LYS A 74 -14.62 -3.75 -17.52
C LYS A 74 -15.48 -2.69 -16.81
N GLY A 75 -15.21 -2.47 -15.52
CA GLY A 75 -15.95 -1.52 -14.69
C GLY A 75 -15.58 -0.06 -14.96
N GLU A 76 -16.53 0.83 -14.72
CA GLU A 76 -16.32 2.29 -14.70
C GLU A 76 -15.47 2.70 -13.49
N LEU A 77 -15.64 1.94 -12.40
CA LEU A 77 -14.85 2.00 -11.17
C LEU A 77 -14.04 0.72 -11.03
N VAL A 78 -12.80 0.87 -10.55
CA VAL A 78 -11.89 -0.25 -10.31
C VAL A 78 -11.34 -0.14 -8.90
N LEU A 79 -11.64 -1.13 -8.07
CA LEU A 79 -11.07 -1.31 -6.74
C LEU A 79 -9.84 -2.22 -6.86
N GLN A 80 -8.64 -1.68 -6.66
CA GLN A 80 -7.49 -2.52 -6.36
C GLN A 80 -7.51 -2.88 -4.88
N ILE A 81 -7.22 -4.14 -4.55
CA ILE A 81 -7.16 -4.61 -3.16
C ILE A 81 -6.17 -5.76 -3.06
N ASP A 82 -5.38 -5.82 -1.99
CA ASP A 82 -4.49 -6.94 -1.70
C ASP A 82 -5.29 -8.13 -1.15
N ASP A 83 -4.73 -9.35 -1.20
CA ASP A 83 -5.40 -10.60 -0.88
C ASP A 83 -5.53 -10.90 0.62
N ASP A 84 -5.04 -9.99 1.47
CA ASP A 84 -5.06 -10.06 2.95
C ASP A 84 -5.74 -8.83 3.59
N VAL A 85 -6.64 -8.19 2.87
CA VAL A 85 -7.37 -6.99 3.32
C VAL A 85 -8.84 -7.32 3.59
N PHE A 86 -9.33 -6.90 4.75
CA PHE A 86 -10.70 -7.11 5.19
C PHE A 86 -11.48 -5.79 5.19
N LEU A 87 -12.54 -5.73 4.40
CA LEU A 87 -13.38 -4.54 4.26
C LEU A 87 -14.60 -4.60 5.15
N GLU A 88 -14.92 -3.51 5.84
CA GLU A 88 -16.25 -3.38 6.42
C GLU A 88 -17.34 -3.47 5.34
N LYS A 89 -18.49 -4.02 5.70
CA LYS A 89 -19.63 -4.23 4.79
C LYS A 89 -19.99 -3.01 3.94
N ASN A 90 -19.87 -1.81 4.50
CA ASN A 90 -20.20 -0.56 3.83
C ASN A 90 -18.97 0.19 3.27
N ALA A 91 -17.76 -0.37 3.37
CA ALA A 91 -16.55 0.34 2.98
C ALA A 91 -16.56 0.74 1.51
N ILE A 92 -16.91 -0.19 0.60
CA ILE A 92 -17.00 0.12 -0.84
C ILE A 92 -18.04 1.22 -1.11
N LYS A 93 -19.20 1.17 -0.45
CA LYS A 93 -20.24 2.20 -0.59
C LYS A 93 -19.72 3.57 -0.17
N ARG A 94 -19.01 3.64 0.94
CA ARG A 94 -18.43 4.89 1.45
C ARG A 94 -17.31 5.41 0.54
N LEU A 95 -16.47 4.53 -0.01
CA LEU A 95 -15.44 4.90 -1.00
C LEU A 95 -16.05 5.48 -2.27
N VAL A 96 -17.13 4.87 -2.77
CA VAL A 96 -17.88 5.38 -3.95
C VAL A 96 -18.44 6.76 -3.66
N TYR A 97 -19.12 6.93 -2.53
CA TYR A 97 -19.65 8.24 -2.10
C TYR A 97 -18.54 9.30 -2.02
N CYS A 98 -17.41 8.94 -1.41
CA CYS A 98 -16.25 9.80 -1.30
C CYS A 98 -15.75 10.22 -2.69
N LEU A 99 -15.54 9.26 -3.59
CA LEU A 99 -15.05 9.52 -4.94
C LEU A 99 -16.02 10.37 -5.76
N ASP A 100 -17.34 10.13 -5.65
CA ASP A 100 -18.36 10.87 -6.38
C ASP A 100 -18.54 12.31 -5.87
N SER A 101 -18.20 12.58 -4.61
CA SER A 101 -18.19 13.93 -4.04
C SER A 101 -16.99 14.78 -4.48
N LEU A 102 -16.04 14.19 -5.23
CA LEU A 102 -14.84 14.86 -5.70
C LEU A 102 -14.96 15.28 -7.16
N SER A 103 -14.64 16.53 -7.43
CA SER A 103 -14.54 17.05 -8.79
C SER A 103 -13.20 16.69 -9.44
N GLY A 104 -13.20 16.40 -10.74
CA GLY A 104 -11.99 16.12 -11.51
C GLY A 104 -11.45 14.69 -11.31
N LYS A 105 -10.15 14.53 -11.59
CA LYS A 105 -9.46 13.24 -11.46
C LYS A 105 -9.11 13.00 -10.02
N ALA A 106 -9.63 11.92 -9.44
CA ALA A 106 -9.33 11.53 -8.06
C ALA A 106 -9.23 10.01 -7.91
N ALA A 107 -8.53 9.57 -6.86
CA ALA A 107 -8.52 8.21 -6.35
C ALA A 107 -8.65 8.27 -4.82
N VAL A 108 -9.32 7.28 -4.23
CA VAL A 108 -9.59 7.26 -2.79
C VAL A 108 -9.18 5.92 -2.17
N SER A 109 -8.62 5.96 -0.97
CA SER A 109 -8.34 4.78 -0.15
C SER A 109 -9.16 4.80 1.14
N PRO A 110 -9.48 3.66 1.77
CA PRO A 110 -10.08 3.66 3.09
C PRO A 110 -9.08 4.10 4.17
N ASP A 111 -9.58 4.40 5.36
CA ASP A 111 -8.77 4.43 6.58
C ASP A 111 -8.39 2.98 6.93
N LEU A 112 -7.08 2.72 6.98
CA LEU A 112 -6.53 1.39 7.20
C LEU A 112 -6.23 1.19 8.69
N LEU A 113 -6.95 0.26 9.31
CA LEU A 113 -6.78 -0.10 10.71
C LEU A 113 -6.04 -1.44 10.83
N LYS A 114 -5.39 -1.65 11.95
CA LYS A 114 -4.80 -2.95 12.29
C LYS A 114 -5.91 -3.93 12.65
N GLU A 115 -5.84 -5.12 12.10
CA GLU A 115 -6.80 -6.20 12.37
C GLU A 115 -7.06 -6.38 13.87
N GLY A 116 -8.34 -6.44 14.24
CA GLY A 116 -8.78 -6.61 15.64
C GLY A 116 -8.60 -5.38 16.54
N THR A 117 -8.30 -4.22 15.99
CA THR A 117 -8.14 -2.98 16.76
C THR A 117 -8.73 -1.77 16.06
N ASP A 118 -8.93 -0.67 16.81
CA ASP A 118 -9.29 0.64 16.24
C ASP A 118 -8.05 1.52 15.96
N GLN A 119 -6.85 0.94 15.97
CA GLN A 119 -5.61 1.67 15.73
C GLN A 119 -5.30 1.74 14.25
N SER A 120 -4.93 2.92 13.76
CA SER A 120 -4.46 3.07 12.40
C SER A 120 -3.24 2.17 12.14
N ALA A 121 -3.23 1.51 10.99
CA ALA A 121 -2.09 0.72 10.54
C ALA A 121 -0.84 1.59 10.30
N PHE A 122 -1.04 2.88 10.10
CA PHE A 122 0.00 3.88 9.84
C PHE A 122 0.20 4.86 10.98
N SER A 123 -0.24 4.53 12.21
CA SER A 123 -0.14 5.45 13.34
C SER A 123 1.30 5.72 13.77
N ARG A 124 1.53 6.97 14.18
CA ARG A 124 2.80 7.42 14.72
C ARG A 124 2.87 7.14 16.23
N ASN A 125 3.65 6.15 16.61
CA ASN A 125 3.72 5.67 18.00
C ASN A 125 4.48 6.57 19.00
N SER A 126 5.18 7.62 18.55
CA SER A 126 5.95 8.48 19.48
C SER A 126 6.37 9.83 18.90
N ASN A 127 6.49 10.83 19.74
CA ASN A 127 7.02 12.16 19.40
C ASN A 127 8.32 12.45 20.16
N THR A 128 9.30 11.55 20.06
CA THR A 128 10.61 11.68 20.69
C THR A 128 11.53 12.67 19.95
N ILE A 129 12.55 13.21 20.64
CA ILE A 129 13.57 14.08 20.02
C ILE A 129 14.25 13.38 18.84
N SER A 130 14.59 12.09 18.99
CA SER A 130 15.20 11.32 17.90
C SER A 130 14.29 11.21 16.67
N ARG A 131 12.96 11.14 16.89
CA ARG A 131 11.97 11.14 15.80
C ARG A 131 11.91 12.50 15.10
N ARG A 132 11.90 13.60 15.85
CA ARG A 132 11.93 14.95 15.28
C ARG A 132 13.17 15.19 14.43
N VAL A 133 14.34 14.70 14.89
CA VAL A 133 15.60 14.76 14.09
C VAL A 133 15.45 13.93 12.81
N SER A 134 14.88 12.72 12.88
CA SER A 134 14.60 11.91 11.70
C SER A 134 13.66 12.63 10.72
N ASP A 135 12.59 13.24 11.20
CA ASP A 135 11.63 13.99 10.38
C ASP A 135 12.30 15.19 9.70
N TRP A 136 13.19 15.88 10.40
CA TRP A 136 13.98 16.97 9.82
C TRP A 136 14.94 16.46 8.72
N ILE A 137 15.58 15.32 8.93
CA ILE A 137 16.42 14.68 7.92
C ILE A 137 15.57 14.32 6.69
N LEU A 138 14.38 13.74 6.90
CA LEU A 138 13.50 13.32 5.83
C LEU A 138 12.92 14.50 5.03
N ASN A 139 12.47 15.57 5.71
CA ASN A 139 11.65 16.62 5.11
C ASN A 139 12.10 18.06 5.38
N GLY A 140 13.26 18.26 6.01
CA GLY A 140 13.82 19.59 6.31
C GLY A 140 12.94 20.39 7.27
N LYS A 141 12.86 21.70 7.03
CA LYS A 141 12.10 22.66 7.86
C LYS A 141 10.59 22.37 7.90
N SER A 142 10.06 21.71 6.88
CA SER A 142 8.64 21.33 6.84
C SER A 142 8.28 20.26 7.89
N GLY A 143 9.27 19.51 8.38
CA GLY A 143 9.09 18.51 9.40
C GLY A 143 8.09 17.41 9.01
N TYR A 144 7.49 16.81 10.03
CA TYR A 144 6.46 15.79 9.86
C TYR A 144 5.08 16.41 9.59
N LYS A 145 4.40 15.83 8.58
CA LYS A 145 2.97 16.08 8.30
C LYS A 145 2.37 14.77 7.80
N PRO A 146 1.23 14.28 8.38
CA PRO A 146 0.58 13.07 7.89
C PRO A 146 0.18 13.22 6.42
N GLY A 147 0.25 12.13 5.66
CA GLY A 147 -0.10 12.09 4.25
C GLY A 147 0.91 12.74 3.30
N VAL A 148 2.00 13.31 3.79
CA VAL A 148 3.01 13.97 2.95
C VAL A 148 4.06 12.97 2.47
N LEU A 149 4.42 13.06 1.21
CA LEU A 149 5.59 12.40 0.65
C LEU A 149 6.81 13.28 0.88
N SER A 150 7.68 12.87 1.79
CA SER A 150 8.83 13.66 2.21
C SER A 150 9.81 13.94 1.07
N LEU A 151 10.68 14.93 1.26
CA LEU A 151 11.74 15.26 0.31
C LEU A 151 12.69 14.09 0.04
N SER A 152 12.80 13.14 0.96
CA SER A 152 13.63 11.93 0.81
C SER A 152 12.90 10.76 0.13
N GLY A 153 11.68 10.94 -0.37
CA GLY A 153 10.89 9.90 -1.00
C GLY A 153 10.28 8.87 -0.04
N VAL A 154 10.27 9.17 1.25
CA VAL A 154 9.60 8.35 2.28
C VAL A 154 8.25 8.96 2.59
N GLY A 155 7.18 8.16 2.53
CA GLY A 155 5.84 8.60 2.94
C GLY A 155 5.75 8.76 4.46
N PHE A 156 5.16 9.86 4.91
CA PHE A 156 4.73 10.00 6.30
C PHE A 156 3.41 9.27 6.52
N ASP A 157 3.12 8.99 7.77
CA ASP A 157 1.97 8.19 8.16
C ASP A 157 0.65 8.73 7.57
N LEU A 158 -0.34 7.85 7.42
CA LEU A 158 -1.69 8.18 6.94
C LEU A 158 -2.71 8.28 8.09
N ASP A 159 -2.23 8.42 9.34
CA ASP A 159 -3.07 8.62 10.51
C ASP A 159 -3.37 10.11 10.67
N PHE A 160 -4.54 10.51 10.20
CA PHE A 160 -5.01 11.88 10.32
C PHE A 160 -5.74 12.08 11.64
N ASN A 161 -5.23 12.99 12.48
CA ASN A 161 -5.82 13.29 13.80
C ASN A 161 -7.25 13.85 13.71
N ASP A 162 -7.55 14.59 12.65
CA ASP A 162 -8.88 15.16 12.40
C ASP A 162 -9.69 14.21 11.51
N LYS A 163 -10.50 13.38 12.16
CA LYS A 163 -11.47 12.49 11.50
C LYS A 163 -12.87 13.09 11.42
N THR A 164 -13.04 14.38 11.71
CA THR A 164 -14.34 15.07 11.59
C THR A 164 -14.74 15.29 10.12
N GLN A 165 -13.77 15.31 9.21
CA GLN A 165 -14.00 15.36 7.79
C GLN A 165 -14.15 13.95 7.20
N ASP A 166 -15.10 13.78 6.28
CA ASP A 166 -15.32 12.48 5.61
C ASP A 166 -14.11 12.01 4.80
N LYS A 167 -13.27 12.93 4.37
CA LYS A 167 -12.08 12.67 3.54
C LYS A 167 -10.96 13.67 3.79
N THR A 168 -9.72 13.20 3.63
CA THR A 168 -8.51 14.01 3.77
C THR A 168 -7.63 13.88 2.53
N GLU A 169 -7.24 15.00 1.92
CA GLU A 169 -6.30 15.01 0.78
C GLU A 169 -4.90 14.58 1.25
N SER A 170 -4.24 13.74 0.46
CA SER A 170 -2.92 13.18 0.78
C SER A 170 -2.00 13.23 -0.44
N GLU A 171 -0.69 13.29 -0.21
CA GLU A 171 0.29 13.19 -1.30
C GLU A 171 0.59 11.74 -1.71
N TRP A 172 0.22 10.78 -0.89
CA TRP A 172 0.31 9.36 -1.17
C TRP A 172 -0.80 8.60 -0.45
N ILE A 173 -1.15 7.43 -0.95
CA ILE A 173 -2.11 6.50 -0.34
C ILE A 173 -1.55 5.09 -0.43
N ALA A 174 -1.92 4.23 0.51
CA ALA A 174 -1.46 2.85 0.54
C ALA A 174 -2.02 2.07 -0.66
N GLY A 175 -1.15 1.37 -1.38
CA GLY A 175 -1.49 0.53 -2.52
C GLY A 175 -2.39 -0.66 -2.19
N THR A 176 -2.53 -0.95 -0.92
CA THR A 176 -3.29 -2.05 -0.32
C THR A 176 -4.77 -2.05 -0.70
N CYS A 177 -5.42 -0.87 -0.72
CA CYS A 177 -6.82 -0.74 -1.14
C CYS A 177 -7.06 0.66 -1.70
N ILE A 178 -7.37 0.75 -3.00
CA ILE A 178 -7.64 2.04 -3.68
C ILE A 178 -8.79 1.88 -4.66
N LEU A 179 -9.77 2.78 -4.59
CA LEU A 179 -10.84 2.91 -5.58
C LEU A 179 -10.46 3.98 -6.61
N HIS A 180 -10.49 3.60 -7.88
CA HIS A 180 -10.19 4.44 -9.03
C HIS A 180 -11.41 4.59 -9.96
N ARG A 181 -11.46 5.69 -10.71
CA ARG A 181 -12.17 5.68 -11.99
C ARG A 181 -11.29 4.99 -13.03
N SER A 182 -11.85 4.13 -13.90
CA SER A 182 -11.08 3.32 -14.86
C SER A 182 -10.14 4.17 -15.73
N GLN A 183 -10.54 5.36 -16.10
CA GLN A 183 -9.74 6.31 -16.91
C GLN A 183 -8.51 6.88 -16.17
N ASN A 184 -8.40 6.69 -14.85
CA ASN A 184 -7.29 7.19 -14.03
C ASN A 184 -6.27 6.09 -13.69
N LEU A 185 -6.46 4.87 -14.17
CA LEU A 185 -5.58 3.75 -13.87
C LEU A 185 -4.20 3.92 -14.50
N ILE A 186 -3.16 3.54 -13.77
CA ILE A 186 -1.81 3.38 -14.29
C ILE A 186 -1.69 1.95 -14.84
N THR A 187 -1.79 1.81 -16.16
CA THR A 187 -1.75 0.52 -16.86
C THR A 187 -0.35 0.16 -17.36
N GLN A 188 0.68 0.62 -16.66
CA GLN A 188 2.08 0.35 -16.97
C GLN A 188 2.72 -0.45 -15.83
N ASP A 189 3.66 -1.31 -16.18
CA ASP A 189 4.52 -1.98 -15.20
C ASP A 189 5.63 -1.03 -14.76
N PHE A 190 5.31 -0.19 -13.79
CA PHE A 190 6.18 0.89 -13.33
C PHE A 190 7.21 0.45 -12.29
N PHE A 191 7.21 -0.81 -11.85
CA PHE A 191 8.08 -1.29 -10.77
C PHE A 191 9.17 -2.24 -11.31
N PRO A 192 10.39 -1.73 -11.58
CA PRO A 192 11.43 -2.49 -12.26
C PRO A 192 12.19 -3.48 -11.37
N PHE A 193 11.78 -3.62 -10.10
CA PHE A 193 12.48 -4.45 -9.11
C PHE A 193 11.80 -5.81 -8.94
N SER A 194 12.60 -6.84 -8.65
CA SER A 194 12.11 -8.18 -8.34
C SER A 194 11.87 -8.37 -6.82
N GLY A 195 10.97 -9.28 -6.46
CA GLY A 195 10.65 -9.64 -5.09
C GLY A 195 9.50 -8.81 -4.51
N LYS A 196 9.53 -8.54 -3.19
CA LYS A 196 8.50 -7.75 -2.52
C LYS A 196 8.53 -6.30 -3.03
N ALA A 197 7.37 -5.77 -3.35
CA ALA A 197 7.22 -4.45 -3.96
C ALA A 197 7.28 -3.33 -2.90
N TYR A 198 8.43 -3.15 -2.25
CA TYR A 198 8.64 -2.07 -1.27
C TYR A 198 8.44 -0.70 -1.90
N SER A 199 7.73 0.19 -1.20
CA SER A 199 7.46 1.58 -1.63
C SER A 199 6.80 1.69 -3.02
N GLU A 200 6.17 0.63 -3.50
CA GLU A 200 5.44 0.67 -4.78
C GLU A 200 4.26 1.65 -4.73
N ASP A 201 3.60 1.72 -3.56
CA ASP A 201 2.51 2.64 -3.25
C ASP A 201 2.93 4.11 -3.38
N LEU A 202 4.14 4.45 -2.96
CA LEU A 202 4.69 5.81 -3.12
C LEU A 202 4.96 6.13 -4.60
N ILE A 203 5.51 5.17 -5.35
CA ILE A 203 5.76 5.32 -6.79
C ILE A 203 4.43 5.46 -7.53
N HIS A 204 3.45 4.58 -7.21
CA HIS A 204 2.11 4.65 -7.79
C HIS A 204 1.44 5.99 -7.53
N SER A 205 1.49 6.47 -6.29
CA SER A 205 0.95 7.77 -5.89
C SER A 205 1.60 8.93 -6.65
N LEU A 206 2.91 8.90 -6.86
CA LEU A 206 3.62 9.89 -7.67
C LEU A 206 3.12 9.90 -9.12
N LEU A 207 3.00 8.74 -9.76
CA LEU A 207 2.54 8.61 -11.15
C LEU A 207 1.08 9.07 -11.30
N LEU A 208 0.21 8.73 -10.35
CA LEU A 208 -1.17 9.22 -10.32
C LEU A 208 -1.21 10.76 -10.26
N ARG A 209 -0.42 11.36 -9.37
CA ARG A 209 -0.35 12.82 -9.22
C ARG A 209 0.24 13.50 -10.45
N GLU A 210 1.26 12.93 -11.08
CA GLU A 210 1.80 13.40 -12.37
C GLU A 210 0.74 13.39 -13.49
N SER A 211 -0.19 12.43 -13.43
CA SER A 211 -1.34 12.34 -14.35
C SER A 211 -2.50 13.29 -13.97
N GLY A 212 -2.31 14.12 -12.94
CA GLY A 212 -3.30 15.08 -12.43
C GLY A 212 -4.37 14.46 -11.53
N VAL A 213 -4.16 13.23 -11.02
CA VAL A 213 -5.08 12.56 -10.09
C VAL A 213 -4.79 13.02 -8.66
N LYS A 214 -5.79 13.57 -7.98
CA LYS A 214 -5.72 13.89 -6.55
C LYS A 214 -6.00 12.65 -5.72
N LEU A 215 -5.30 12.49 -4.60
CA LEU A 215 -5.38 11.34 -3.72
C LEU A 215 -6.05 11.71 -2.41
N TYR A 216 -6.96 10.87 -1.93
CA TYR A 216 -7.69 11.10 -0.68
C TYR A 216 -7.76 9.82 0.15
N VAL A 217 -7.72 9.98 1.47
CA VAL A 217 -8.15 8.95 2.42
C VAL A 217 -9.58 9.26 2.82
N CYS A 218 -10.45 8.27 2.69
CA CYS A 218 -11.85 8.34 3.08
C CYS A 218 -11.96 7.88 4.54
N ASN A 219 -12.08 8.83 5.47
CA ASN A 219 -11.98 8.59 6.91
C ASN A 219 -13.12 7.73 7.49
N ASN A 220 -14.24 7.63 6.79
CA ASN A 220 -15.40 6.84 7.20
C ASN A 220 -15.53 5.49 6.47
N ALA A 221 -14.64 5.18 5.52
CA ALA A 221 -14.51 3.86 4.90
C ALA A 221 -13.39 3.10 5.61
N ILE A 222 -13.70 1.98 6.23
CA ILE A 222 -12.74 1.24 7.06
C ILE A 222 -12.35 -0.07 6.36
N ALA A 223 -11.04 -0.33 6.37
CA ALA A 223 -10.48 -1.63 6.02
C ALA A 223 -9.43 -2.06 7.06
N TYR A 224 -9.33 -3.36 7.29
CA TYR A 224 -8.39 -3.95 8.23
C TYR A 224 -7.26 -4.63 7.49
N VAL A 225 -6.05 -4.46 8.01
CA VAL A 225 -4.83 -5.06 7.45
C VAL A 225 -4.01 -5.74 8.55
N GLY A 226 -3.37 -6.83 8.21
CA GLY A 226 -2.43 -7.50 9.08
C GLY A 226 -1.21 -6.62 9.40
N ALA A 227 -0.47 -6.99 10.44
CA ALA A 227 0.77 -6.30 10.79
C ALA A 227 1.81 -6.46 9.68
N THR A 228 2.26 -5.36 9.10
CA THR A 228 3.37 -5.40 8.13
C THR A 228 4.69 -5.54 8.89
N PRO A 229 5.43 -6.66 8.71
CA PRO A 229 6.71 -6.83 9.37
C PRO A 229 7.71 -5.77 8.88
N TYR A 230 8.44 -5.21 9.81
CA TYR A 230 9.55 -4.30 9.49
C TYR A 230 10.66 -5.09 8.78
N PRO A 231 11.34 -4.50 7.76
CA PRO A 231 12.49 -5.15 7.13
C PRO A 231 13.56 -5.46 8.18
N ASP A 232 13.79 -6.74 8.43
CA ASP A 232 14.73 -7.21 9.46
C ASP A 232 16.08 -7.69 8.87
N SER A 233 16.24 -7.65 7.55
CA SER A 233 17.46 -8.10 6.86
C SER A 233 18.10 -6.99 6.04
N LEU A 234 19.43 -7.11 5.83
CA LEU A 234 20.20 -6.21 4.97
C LEU A 234 19.71 -6.26 3.52
N ILE A 235 19.25 -7.42 3.05
CA ILE A 235 18.73 -7.60 1.70
C ILE A 235 17.41 -6.80 1.52
N GLU A 236 16.51 -6.90 2.49
CA GLU A 236 15.26 -6.14 2.47
C GLU A 236 15.49 -4.65 2.58
N PHE A 237 16.41 -4.24 3.44
CA PHE A 237 16.84 -2.84 3.54
C PHE A 237 17.35 -2.33 2.19
N TYR A 238 18.23 -3.09 1.51
CA TYR A 238 18.76 -2.70 0.21
C TYR A 238 17.68 -2.59 -0.86
N ARG A 239 16.75 -3.55 -0.92
CA ARG A 239 15.60 -3.51 -1.85
C ARG A 239 14.71 -2.29 -1.60
N GLN A 240 14.41 -2.01 -0.34
CA GLN A 240 13.63 -0.83 0.00
C GLN A 240 14.37 0.47 -0.35
N TYR A 241 15.67 0.53 -0.08
CA TYR A 241 16.50 1.67 -0.47
C TYR A 241 16.47 1.91 -1.99
N GLN A 242 16.61 0.84 -2.80
CA GLN A 242 16.56 0.96 -4.27
C GLN A 242 15.20 1.50 -4.76
N ALA A 243 14.10 0.97 -4.23
CA ALA A 243 12.77 1.42 -4.58
C ALA A 243 12.52 2.88 -4.15
N THR A 244 12.92 3.26 -2.94
CA THR A 244 12.81 4.65 -2.47
C THR A 244 13.71 5.59 -3.28
N LYS A 245 14.92 5.16 -3.66
CA LYS A 245 15.79 5.91 -4.57
C LYS A 245 15.15 6.13 -5.93
N TYR A 246 14.43 5.15 -6.45
CA TYR A 246 13.69 5.29 -7.69
C TYR A 246 12.55 6.32 -7.56
N ALA A 247 11.79 6.30 -6.46
CA ALA A 247 10.77 7.32 -6.16
C ALA A 247 11.37 8.73 -6.04
N VAL A 248 12.54 8.87 -5.40
CA VAL A 248 13.28 10.14 -5.31
C VAL A 248 13.73 10.65 -6.68
N ASN A 249 14.17 9.75 -7.57
CA ASN A 249 14.55 10.12 -8.93
C ASN A 249 13.34 10.65 -9.73
N LEU A 250 12.16 10.05 -9.56
CA LEU A 250 10.92 10.56 -10.15
C LEU A 250 10.59 11.97 -9.63
N GLN A 251 10.78 12.22 -8.33
CA GLN A 251 10.60 13.57 -7.76
C GLN A 251 11.70 14.58 -8.16
N ARG A 252 12.82 14.14 -8.72
CA ARG A 252 14.00 14.93 -9.07
C ARG A 252 14.61 15.73 -7.90
N LYS A 253 14.39 15.30 -6.66
CA LYS A 253 14.90 16.00 -5.45
C LYS A 253 15.03 15.05 -4.26
N GLY A 254 15.85 15.42 -3.27
CA GLY A 254 15.91 14.75 -1.96
C GLY A 254 16.96 13.64 -1.82
N PHE A 255 17.78 13.38 -2.83
CA PHE A 255 18.75 12.30 -2.84
C PHE A 255 19.74 12.33 -1.66
N VAL A 256 20.28 13.49 -1.30
CA VAL A 256 21.19 13.63 -0.16
C VAL A 256 20.51 13.24 1.16
N ARG A 257 19.25 13.66 1.32
CA ARG A 257 18.45 13.34 2.52
C ARG A 257 18.13 11.85 2.62
N LEU A 258 17.79 11.22 1.49
CA LEU A 258 17.59 9.78 1.42
C LEU A 258 18.85 9.02 1.85
N ASN A 259 20.01 9.40 1.32
CA ASN A 259 21.27 8.73 1.66
C ASN A 259 21.62 8.89 3.13
N LEU A 260 21.48 10.09 3.70
CA LEU A 260 21.71 10.34 5.11
C LEU A 260 20.76 9.51 6.00
N PHE A 261 19.48 9.52 5.69
CA PHE A 261 18.48 8.73 6.43
C PHE A 261 18.78 7.23 6.33
N SER A 262 19.09 6.74 5.12
CA SER A 262 19.39 5.33 4.87
C SER A 262 20.67 4.88 5.59
N PHE A 263 21.69 5.73 5.63
CA PHE A 263 22.92 5.46 6.38
C PHE A 263 22.64 5.31 7.89
N LEU A 264 21.89 6.22 8.48
CA LEU A 264 21.53 6.14 9.90
C LEU A 264 20.67 4.90 10.21
N ARG A 265 19.80 4.52 9.28
CA ARG A 265 18.97 3.32 9.40
C ARG A 265 19.81 2.06 9.27
N LEU A 266 20.79 2.02 8.37
CA LEU A 266 21.73 0.90 8.22
C LEU A 266 22.50 0.66 9.50
N ILE A 267 23.04 1.71 10.14
CA ILE A 267 23.71 1.61 11.44
C ILE A 267 22.79 0.95 12.48
N LYS A 268 21.52 1.38 12.58
CA LYS A 268 20.55 0.78 13.51
C LYS A 268 20.32 -0.70 13.24
N ILE A 269 20.23 -1.11 11.98
CA ILE A 269 20.06 -2.52 11.59
C ILE A 269 21.29 -3.33 11.98
N ILE A 270 22.50 -2.84 11.69
CA ILE A 270 23.76 -3.51 12.04
C ILE A 270 23.84 -3.71 13.56
N VAL A 271 23.62 -2.65 14.35
CA VAL A 271 23.64 -2.74 15.82
C VAL A 271 22.61 -3.76 16.33
N ARG A 272 21.41 -3.80 15.76
CA ARG A 272 20.37 -4.77 16.14
C ARG A 272 20.78 -6.22 15.82
N VAL A 273 21.32 -6.46 14.63
CA VAL A 273 21.76 -7.79 14.18
C VAL A 273 22.90 -8.29 15.03
N THR A 274 23.92 -7.45 15.29
CA THR A 274 25.07 -7.82 16.14
C THR A 274 24.65 -8.08 17.58
N SER A 275 23.76 -7.26 18.16
CA SER A 275 23.23 -7.48 19.52
C SER A 275 22.45 -8.80 19.64
N LYS A 276 21.61 -9.14 18.64
CA LYS A 276 20.90 -10.44 18.60
C LYS A 276 21.89 -11.62 18.52
N ALA A 277 22.94 -11.50 17.70
CA ALA A 277 23.96 -12.53 17.56
C ALA A 277 24.74 -12.76 18.88
N ILE A 278 25.15 -11.69 19.56
CA ILE A 278 25.83 -11.77 20.87
C ILE A 278 24.93 -12.43 21.91
N LEU A 279 23.65 -12.03 22.01
CA LEU A 279 22.69 -12.62 22.95
C LEU A 279 22.45 -14.11 22.67
N SER A 280 22.41 -14.52 21.41
CA SER A 280 22.26 -15.93 21.03
C SER A 280 23.48 -16.76 21.38
N PHE A 281 24.69 -16.19 21.25
CA PHE A 281 25.94 -16.83 21.63
C PHE A 281 26.01 -17.03 23.14
N VAL A 282 25.68 -16.00 23.93
CA VAL A 282 25.66 -16.07 25.41
C VAL A 282 24.62 -17.10 25.92
N LYS A 283 23.48 -17.25 25.24
CA LYS A 283 22.47 -18.28 25.59
C LYS A 283 22.88 -19.71 25.23
N LYS A 284 23.74 -19.91 24.25
CA LYS A 284 24.28 -21.24 23.88
C LYS A 284 25.46 -21.68 24.75
N SER A 285 26.14 -20.73 25.43
CA SER A 285 27.28 -20.99 26.34
C SER A 285 26.86 -21.13 27.80
N ARG A 286 25.59 -21.09 28.10
CA ARG A 286 24.97 -21.47 29.38
C ARG A 286 24.10 -22.72 29.19
#